data_c7a9c355522d43760297b06609650820
#
_entry.id   c7a9c355522d43760297b06609650820
#
_cell.length_a   1.000
_cell.length_b   1.000
_cell.length_c   1.000
_cell.angle_alpha   90.00
_cell.angle_beta   90.00
_cell.angle_gamma   90.00
#
_symmetry.space_group_name_H-M   'P 1'
#
loop_
_entity.id
_entity.type
_entity.pdbx_description
1 polymer ?
#
loop_
_entity_poly.entity_id
_entity_poly.type
_entity_poly.pdbx_seq_one_letter_code
_entity_poly.pdbx_strand_id
1 'polypeptide(L)'
;MVFETKFQTFYVSEWCIACALLVVYFGLSYGLYVPDWKFELLSSTSMPPTNGSFVYTVTCSTRGDHGPACNAAAMIDRCVLGLNHLYTKPVCKNLKECNISSIGQISDNSPSWCHTPFDLEGILSSLTAAVTCIIGLQYGHILGQLQVRHLCTD
;
A
#
# COMPACT_ATOMS: atom_id res chain seq x y z
N MET A 1 38.32 -5.79 20.17
CA MET A 1 37.51 -4.82 20.97
C MET A 1 36.94 -3.68 20.09
N VAL A 2 37.74 -2.92 19.32
CA VAL A 2 37.26 -1.82 18.46
C VAL A 2 36.34 -2.29 17.31
N PHE A 3 36.54 -3.49 16.80
CA PHE A 3 35.76 -4.06 15.69
C PHE A 3 34.36 -4.48 16.14
N GLU A 4 34.22 -5.04 17.35
CA GLU A 4 32.91 -5.44 17.91
C GLU A 4 32.02 -4.25 18.24
N THR A 5 32.59 -3.16 18.77
CA THR A 5 31.80 -1.96 19.09
C THR A 5 31.24 -1.27 17.84
N LYS A 6 32.00 -1.20 16.75
CA LYS A 6 31.49 -0.65 15.48
C LYS A 6 30.37 -1.51 14.88
N PHE A 7 30.51 -2.81 14.98
CA PHE A 7 29.51 -3.74 14.48
C PHE A 7 28.20 -3.63 15.26
N GLN A 8 28.29 -3.55 16.59
CA GLN A 8 27.12 -3.40 17.47
C GLN A 8 26.39 -2.06 17.27
N THR A 9 27.13 -0.98 17.00
CA THR A 9 26.55 0.33 16.69
C THR A 9 25.79 0.33 15.36
N PHE A 10 26.31 -0.37 14.37
CA PHE A 10 25.65 -0.51 13.06
C PHE A 10 24.33 -1.28 13.20
N TYR A 11 24.31 -2.32 13.99
CA TYR A 11 23.14 -3.15 14.27
C TYR A 11 22.01 -2.35 14.92
N VAL A 12 22.34 -1.55 15.93
CA VAL A 12 21.37 -0.71 16.64
C VAL A 12 20.79 0.37 15.71
N SER A 13 21.61 0.98 14.85
CA SER A 13 21.14 2.04 13.95
C SER A 13 20.13 1.53 12.93
N GLU A 14 20.33 0.35 12.37
CA GLU A 14 19.41 -0.26 11.40
C GLU A 14 18.05 -0.59 12.05
N TRP A 15 18.04 -1.10 13.27
CA TRP A 15 16.81 -1.33 14.02
C TRP A 15 16.10 -0.02 14.39
N CYS A 16 16.82 1.02 14.74
CA CYS A 16 16.23 2.34 14.98
C CYS A 16 15.56 2.89 13.72
N ILE A 17 16.18 2.75 12.55
CA ILE A 17 15.61 3.17 11.28
C ILE A 17 14.35 2.34 10.97
N ALA A 18 14.41 1.02 11.12
CA ALA A 18 13.25 0.16 10.89
C ALA A 18 12.07 0.51 11.80
N CYS A 19 12.34 0.72 13.09
CA CYS A 19 11.33 1.17 14.05
C CYS A 19 10.75 2.54 13.69
N ALA A 20 11.58 3.50 13.29
CA ALA A 20 11.13 4.82 12.87
C ALA A 20 10.21 4.74 11.64
N LEU A 21 10.56 3.94 10.63
CA LEU A 21 9.72 3.71 9.45
C LEU A 21 8.38 3.09 9.82
N LEU A 22 8.36 2.10 10.74
CA LEU A 22 7.11 1.50 11.24
C LEU A 22 6.25 2.51 11.99
N VAL A 23 6.85 3.35 12.84
CA VAL A 23 6.12 4.41 13.56
C VAL A 23 5.47 5.39 12.58
N VAL A 24 6.20 5.80 11.54
CA VAL A 24 5.65 6.66 10.46
C VAL A 24 4.51 5.94 9.73
N TYR A 25 4.71 4.69 9.35
CA TYR A 25 3.68 3.90 8.66
C TYR A 25 2.41 3.78 9.49
N PHE A 26 2.49 3.37 10.74
CA PHE A 26 1.33 3.24 11.62
C PHE A 26 0.71 4.59 11.97
N GLY A 27 1.54 5.60 12.21
CA GLY A 27 1.08 6.96 12.48
C GLY A 27 0.26 7.54 11.32
N LEU A 28 0.69 7.34 10.08
CA LEU A 28 -0.06 7.76 8.91
C LEU A 28 -1.31 6.90 8.67
N SER A 29 -1.18 5.56 8.78
CA SER A 29 -2.30 4.65 8.51
C SER A 29 -3.47 4.84 9.45
N TYR A 30 -3.22 5.05 10.74
CA TYR A 30 -4.26 5.17 11.76
C TYR A 30 -4.56 6.61 12.19
N GLY A 31 -3.60 7.52 12.02
CA GLY A 31 -3.74 8.90 12.44
C GLY A 31 -4.46 9.80 11.44
N LEU A 32 -4.35 9.49 10.14
CA LEU A 32 -4.98 10.31 9.12
C LEU A 32 -6.49 10.02 9.02
N TYR A 33 -7.25 11.08 8.84
CA TYR A 33 -8.67 11.02 8.48
C TYR A 33 -8.81 11.21 6.98
N VAL A 34 -9.51 10.30 6.33
CA VAL A 34 -9.82 10.40 4.90
C VAL A 34 -11.15 11.12 4.74
N PRO A 35 -11.19 12.32 4.15
CA PRO A 35 -12.42 13.02 3.88
C PRO A 35 -13.22 12.35 2.76
N ASP A 36 -14.51 12.68 2.68
CA ASP A 36 -15.34 12.28 1.55
C ASP A 36 -14.77 12.83 0.24
N TRP A 37 -14.79 12.02 -0.80
CA TRP A 37 -14.22 12.40 -2.08
C TRP A 37 -15.05 11.91 -3.27
N LYS A 38 -14.84 12.55 -4.41
CA LYS A 38 -15.55 12.26 -5.64
C LYS A 38 -14.56 11.97 -6.75
N PHE A 39 -14.91 11.08 -7.64
CA PHE A 39 -14.12 10.80 -8.82
C PHE A 39 -15.04 10.55 -10.03
N GLU A 40 -14.52 10.90 -11.19
CA GLU A 40 -15.20 10.71 -12.47
C GLU A 40 -14.57 9.54 -13.21
N LEU A 41 -15.39 8.61 -13.67
CA LEU A 41 -14.97 7.55 -14.56
C LEU A 41 -15.42 7.90 -15.97
N LEU A 42 -14.45 8.04 -16.88
CA LEU A 42 -14.73 8.07 -18.31
C LEU A 42 -15.12 6.65 -18.75
N SER A 43 -16.38 6.49 -19.13
CA SER A 43 -16.86 5.25 -19.74
C SER A 43 -16.22 5.09 -21.11
N SER A 44 -15.22 4.22 -21.23
CA SER A 44 -14.65 3.80 -22.52
C SER A 44 -15.44 2.66 -23.16
N THR A 45 -16.76 2.69 -23.07
CA THR A 45 -17.61 1.73 -23.79
C THR A 45 -17.84 2.25 -25.21
N SER A 46 -17.37 1.49 -26.17
CA SER A 46 -17.57 1.65 -27.60
C SER A 46 -19.06 1.48 -27.98
N MET A 47 -19.83 2.54 -27.82
CA MET A 47 -21.11 2.79 -28.53
C MET A 47 -21.48 4.27 -28.33
N PRO A 48 -22.33 4.91 -29.18
CA PRO A 48 -22.16 6.29 -29.61
C PRO A 48 -22.12 7.27 -28.44
N PRO A 49 -21.42 8.43 -28.60
CA PRO A 49 -21.02 9.29 -27.51
C PRO A 49 -22.21 10.05 -26.91
N THR A 50 -22.88 9.44 -25.98
CA THR A 50 -23.57 10.19 -24.94
C THR A 50 -22.53 10.55 -23.91
N ASN A 51 -22.12 11.81 -23.88
CA ASN A 51 -21.16 12.41 -22.94
C ASN A 51 -21.71 12.31 -21.49
N GLY A 52 -21.70 11.12 -20.91
CA GLY A 52 -22.08 10.86 -19.54
C GLY A 52 -20.83 10.50 -18.72
N SER A 53 -20.20 11.48 -18.10
CA SER A 53 -19.27 11.20 -17.01
C SER A 53 -20.09 10.78 -15.79
N PHE A 54 -19.84 9.57 -15.28
CA PHE A 54 -20.45 9.13 -14.03
C PHE A 54 -19.59 9.62 -12.88
N VAL A 55 -20.18 10.46 -12.03
CA VAL A 55 -19.54 10.95 -10.80
C VAL A 55 -19.90 10.03 -9.65
N TYR A 56 -18.91 9.33 -9.12
CA TYR A 56 -19.07 8.50 -7.93
C TYR A 56 -18.67 9.27 -6.69
N THR A 57 -19.48 9.19 -5.64
CA THR A 57 -19.17 9.78 -4.33
C THR A 57 -18.87 8.67 -3.35
N VAL A 58 -17.74 8.78 -2.66
CA VAL A 58 -17.33 7.88 -1.59
C VAL A 58 -17.41 8.63 -0.27
N THR A 59 -18.16 8.08 0.68
CA THR A 59 -18.28 8.61 2.04
C THR A 59 -17.42 7.82 2.99
N CYS A 60 -16.55 8.50 3.72
CA CYS A 60 -15.60 7.92 4.68
C CYS A 60 -15.93 8.44 6.08
N SER A 61 -16.24 7.55 7.02
CA SER A 61 -16.74 7.94 8.34
C SER A 61 -15.76 7.72 9.49
N THR A 62 -14.77 6.84 9.33
CA THR A 62 -13.89 6.40 10.42
C THR A 62 -12.43 6.66 10.12
N ARG A 63 -11.64 7.00 11.17
CA ARG A 63 -10.17 7.02 11.08
C ARG A 63 -9.63 5.62 11.10
N GLY A 64 -8.55 5.39 10.36
CA GLY A 64 -7.90 4.09 10.30
C GLY A 64 -8.75 3.02 9.58
N ASP A 65 -9.63 3.45 8.69
CA ASP A 65 -10.38 2.53 7.83
C ASP A 65 -9.40 1.82 6.88
N HIS A 66 -9.57 0.52 6.75
CA HIS A 66 -8.78 -0.34 5.87
C HIS A 66 -9.50 -0.69 4.56
N GLY A 67 -10.68 -0.13 4.35
CA GLY A 67 -11.42 -0.30 3.09
C GLY A 67 -10.67 0.28 1.90
N PRO A 68 -10.84 -0.25 0.68
CA PRO A 68 -10.07 0.17 -0.49
C PRO A 68 -10.28 1.64 -0.86
N ALA A 69 -11.39 2.23 -0.49
CA ALA A 69 -11.74 3.61 -0.84
C ALA A 69 -11.38 4.64 0.23
N CYS A 70 -11.37 4.25 1.52
CA CYS A 70 -11.26 5.14 2.68
C CYS A 70 -9.99 4.94 3.50
N ASN A 71 -9.03 4.14 3.03
CA ASN A 71 -7.77 3.98 3.75
C ASN A 71 -6.80 5.15 3.48
N ALA A 72 -5.96 5.42 4.48
CA ALA A 72 -4.99 6.50 4.42
C ALA A 72 -3.93 6.30 3.31
N ALA A 73 -3.53 5.05 3.03
CA ALA A 73 -2.58 4.73 1.98
C ALA A 73 -3.11 5.16 0.61
N ALA A 74 -4.34 4.74 0.27
CA ALA A 74 -4.96 5.14 -0.99
C ALA A 74 -5.17 6.68 -1.08
N MET A 75 -5.43 7.36 0.05
CA MET A 75 -5.51 8.83 0.05
C MET A 75 -4.17 9.46 -0.28
N ILE A 76 -3.07 8.99 0.32
CA ILE A 76 -1.72 9.50 0.04
C ILE A 76 -1.36 9.27 -1.43
N ASP A 77 -1.62 8.08 -1.95
CA ASP A 77 -1.33 7.74 -3.34
C ASP A 77 -2.13 8.62 -4.30
N ARG A 78 -3.42 8.86 -4.04
CA ARG A 78 -4.24 9.79 -4.81
C ARG A 78 -3.72 11.22 -4.77
N CYS A 79 -3.27 11.68 -3.60
CA CYS A 79 -2.76 13.05 -3.44
C CYS A 79 -1.41 13.27 -4.13
N VAL A 80 -0.53 12.27 -4.12
CA VAL A 80 0.84 12.41 -4.63
C VAL A 80 0.95 12.00 -6.09
N LEU A 81 0.36 10.88 -6.47
CA LEU A 81 0.44 10.33 -7.83
C LEU A 81 -0.66 10.85 -8.74
N GLY A 82 -1.80 11.25 -8.17
CA GLY A 82 -3.00 11.62 -8.91
C GLY A 82 -3.79 10.41 -9.40
N LEU A 83 -5.09 10.60 -9.63
CA LEU A 83 -6.02 9.53 -9.99
C LEU A 83 -5.66 8.80 -11.31
N ASN A 84 -5.02 9.51 -12.24
CA ASN A 84 -4.68 8.98 -13.56
C ASN A 84 -3.53 7.97 -13.55
N HIS A 85 -2.74 7.94 -12.49
CA HIS A 85 -1.58 7.05 -12.34
C HIS A 85 -1.87 5.82 -11.46
N LEU A 86 -3.06 5.79 -10.85
CA LEU A 86 -3.47 4.67 -10.01
C LEU A 86 -3.95 3.48 -10.85
N TYR A 87 -3.72 2.28 -10.35
CA TYR A 87 -4.14 1.06 -11.02
C TYR A 87 -5.68 0.96 -11.08
N THR A 88 -6.22 0.86 -12.29
CA THR A 88 -7.67 0.90 -12.53
C THR A 88 -8.38 -0.44 -12.32
N LYS A 89 -7.62 -1.55 -12.22
CA LYS A 89 -8.18 -2.90 -12.07
C LYS A 89 -7.66 -3.60 -10.80
N PRO A 90 -7.83 -3.03 -9.60
CA PRO A 90 -7.36 -3.66 -8.38
C PRO A 90 -8.11 -4.96 -8.08
N VAL A 91 -7.44 -5.87 -7.34
CA VAL A 91 -7.96 -7.20 -7.00
C VAL A 91 -9.26 -7.13 -6.19
N CYS A 92 -9.46 -6.06 -5.39
CA CYS A 92 -10.69 -5.85 -4.62
C CYS A 92 -11.95 -5.80 -5.51
N LYS A 93 -11.82 -5.47 -6.79
CA LYS A 93 -12.92 -5.52 -7.75
C LYS A 93 -13.42 -6.94 -8.03
N ASN A 94 -12.61 -7.96 -7.78
CA ASN A 94 -12.98 -9.37 -7.97
C ASN A 94 -13.78 -9.96 -6.80
N LEU A 95 -14.10 -9.16 -5.78
CA LEU A 95 -14.94 -9.60 -4.67
C LEU A 95 -16.39 -9.83 -5.14
N LYS A 96 -17.05 -10.80 -4.52
CA LYS A 96 -18.46 -11.14 -4.84
C LYS A 96 -19.42 -9.95 -4.69
N GLU A 97 -19.07 -9.02 -3.82
CA GLU A 97 -19.84 -7.80 -3.55
C GLU A 97 -19.83 -6.82 -4.73
N CYS A 98 -18.79 -6.89 -5.58
CA CYS A 98 -18.67 -6.04 -6.76
C CYS A 98 -19.37 -6.57 -8.00
N ASN A 99 -20.03 -7.74 -7.94
CA ASN A 99 -20.89 -8.32 -8.98
C ASN A 99 -20.32 -8.17 -10.40
N ILE A 100 -19.15 -8.76 -10.65
CA ILE A 100 -18.54 -8.74 -11.96
C ILE A 100 -19.37 -9.61 -12.90
N SER A 101 -19.96 -9.01 -13.92
CA SER A 101 -20.58 -9.74 -15.01
C SER A 101 -19.55 -10.59 -15.77
N SER A 102 -20.00 -11.66 -16.44
CA SER A 102 -19.15 -12.54 -17.26
C SER A 102 -18.32 -11.81 -18.33
N ILE A 103 -18.58 -10.54 -18.58
CA ILE A 103 -17.88 -9.65 -19.53
C ILE A 103 -16.80 -8.80 -18.82
N GLY A 104 -16.58 -8.97 -17.51
CA GLY A 104 -15.58 -8.23 -16.76
C GLY A 104 -15.97 -6.78 -16.41
N GLN A 105 -17.23 -6.41 -16.57
CA GLN A 105 -17.76 -5.10 -16.18
C GLN A 105 -18.40 -5.18 -14.80
N ILE A 106 -18.15 -4.16 -13.97
CA ILE A 106 -18.79 -4.02 -12.68
C ILE A 106 -20.22 -3.54 -12.91
N SER A 107 -21.17 -4.17 -12.20
CA SER A 107 -22.58 -3.78 -12.29
C SER A 107 -22.79 -2.37 -11.73
N ASP A 108 -23.67 -1.56 -12.37
CA ASP A 108 -24.04 -0.23 -11.90
C ASP A 108 -24.66 -0.22 -10.48
N ASN A 109 -25.17 -1.37 -10.03
CA ASN A 109 -25.72 -1.58 -8.68
C ASN A 109 -24.66 -1.92 -7.63
N SER A 110 -23.37 -1.96 -8.00
CA SER A 110 -22.29 -2.25 -7.06
C SER A 110 -21.95 -1.04 -6.18
N PRO A 111 -21.45 -1.26 -4.96
CA PRO A 111 -21.02 -0.18 -4.09
C PRO A 111 -19.97 0.72 -4.78
N SER A 112 -19.98 2.02 -4.47
CA SER A 112 -19.09 3.02 -5.08
C SER A 112 -17.59 2.68 -4.93
N TRP A 113 -17.21 1.99 -3.85
CA TRP A 113 -15.82 1.58 -3.61
C TRP A 113 -15.31 0.52 -4.61
N CYS A 114 -16.21 -0.23 -5.26
CA CYS A 114 -15.83 -1.18 -6.31
C CYS A 114 -15.28 -0.49 -7.57
N HIS A 115 -15.65 0.74 -7.78
CA HIS A 115 -15.23 1.54 -8.93
C HIS A 115 -13.95 2.34 -8.67
N THR A 116 -13.50 2.42 -7.39
CA THR A 116 -12.35 3.22 -7.03
C THR A 116 -11.06 2.67 -7.62
N PRO A 117 -10.18 3.52 -8.21
CA PRO A 117 -8.82 3.14 -8.51
C PRO A 117 -8.04 2.99 -7.20
N PHE A 118 -7.29 1.90 -7.07
CA PHE A 118 -6.51 1.58 -5.89
C PHE A 118 -5.20 0.90 -6.27
N ASP A 119 -4.09 1.41 -5.76
CA ASP A 119 -2.78 0.81 -5.95
C ASP A 119 -2.36 0.06 -4.68
N LEU A 120 -2.01 -1.22 -4.86
CA LEU A 120 -1.50 -2.06 -3.77
C LEU A 120 -0.01 -1.78 -3.48
N GLU A 121 0.72 -1.26 -4.46
CA GLU A 121 2.15 -0.98 -4.41
C GLU A 121 2.44 0.51 -4.18
N GLY A 122 1.55 1.20 -3.48
CA GLY A 122 1.63 2.63 -3.26
C GLY A 122 2.81 3.09 -2.39
N ILE A 123 2.91 4.40 -2.21
CA ILE A 123 4.01 5.07 -1.48
C ILE A 123 4.12 4.55 -0.05
N LEU A 124 2.99 4.35 0.64
CA LEU A 124 3.01 3.90 2.02
C LEU A 124 3.48 2.44 2.16
N SER A 125 3.19 1.59 1.18
CA SER A 125 3.66 0.20 1.16
C SER A 125 5.19 0.10 0.97
N SER A 126 5.81 1.08 0.30
CA SER A 126 7.26 1.13 0.14
C SER A 126 8.02 1.26 1.47
N LEU A 127 7.41 1.88 2.49
CA LEU A 127 8.00 1.96 3.84
C LEU A 127 8.10 0.57 4.48
N THR A 128 7.05 -0.23 4.37
CA THR A 128 7.06 -1.61 4.90
C THR A 128 8.00 -2.52 4.11
N ALA A 129 8.11 -2.33 2.80
CA ALA A 129 9.09 -3.02 1.98
C ALA A 129 10.53 -2.69 2.42
N ALA A 130 10.84 -1.42 2.70
CA ALA A 130 12.14 -1.02 3.23
C ALA A 130 12.45 -1.70 4.58
N VAL A 131 11.48 -1.76 5.49
CA VAL A 131 11.62 -2.49 6.76
C VAL A 131 11.91 -3.97 6.52
N THR A 132 11.19 -4.60 5.61
CA THR A 132 11.41 -6.01 5.25
C THR A 132 12.82 -6.25 4.69
N CYS A 133 13.32 -5.34 3.87
CA CYS A 133 14.70 -5.39 3.37
C CYS A 133 15.73 -5.28 4.50
N ILE A 134 15.53 -4.38 5.48
CA ILE A 134 16.42 -4.23 6.63
C ILE A 134 16.43 -5.52 7.47
N ILE A 135 15.26 -6.11 7.72
CA ILE A 135 15.16 -7.39 8.44
C ILE A 135 15.87 -8.51 7.67
N GLY A 136 15.68 -8.61 6.36
CA GLY A 136 16.35 -9.59 5.52
C GLY A 136 17.89 -9.45 5.56
N LEU A 137 18.38 -8.20 5.52
CA LEU A 137 19.80 -7.90 5.64
C LEU A 137 20.37 -8.39 6.98
N GLN A 138 19.65 -8.17 8.07
CA GLN A 138 20.02 -8.63 9.42
C GLN A 138 20.14 -10.15 9.49
N TYR A 139 19.16 -10.86 8.95
CA TYR A 139 19.21 -12.32 8.87
C TYR A 139 20.41 -12.81 8.06
N GLY A 140 20.71 -12.16 6.93
CA GLY A 140 21.88 -12.47 6.11
C GLY A 140 23.19 -12.30 6.87
N HIS A 141 23.33 -11.23 7.65
CA HIS A 141 24.51 -11.00 8.50
C HIS A 141 24.67 -12.07 9.60
N ILE A 142 23.59 -12.44 10.27
CA ILE A 142 23.63 -13.47 11.32
C ILE A 142 24.03 -14.83 10.74
N LEU A 143 23.46 -15.23 9.62
CA LEU A 143 23.77 -16.49 8.96
C LEU A 143 25.23 -16.55 8.49
N GLY A 144 25.72 -15.45 7.90
CA GLY A 144 27.12 -15.35 7.49
C GLY A 144 28.10 -15.48 8.65
N GLN A 145 27.79 -14.88 9.79
CA GLN A 145 28.65 -15.01 10.98
C GLN A 145 28.64 -16.42 11.59
N LEU A 146 27.49 -17.09 11.60
CA LEU A 146 27.39 -18.47 12.07
C LEU A 146 28.21 -19.42 11.19
N GLN A 147 28.18 -19.23 9.88
CA GLN A 147 28.93 -20.04 8.93
C GLN A 147 30.44 -19.88 9.11
N VAL A 148 30.91 -18.64 9.31
CA VAL A 148 32.35 -18.37 9.56
C VAL A 148 32.79 -18.98 10.90
N ARG A 149 31.98 -18.95 11.94
CA ARG A 149 32.31 -19.58 13.23
C ARG A 149 32.45 -21.10 13.11
N HIS A 150 31.55 -21.76 12.36
CA HIS A 150 31.66 -23.22 12.14
C HIS A 150 32.94 -23.61 11.39
N LEU A 151 33.33 -22.83 10.39
CA LEU A 151 34.57 -23.07 9.63
C LEU A 151 35.86 -22.84 10.43
N CYS A 152 35.81 -22.09 11.53
CA CYS A 152 36.99 -21.85 12.40
C CYS A 152 37.09 -22.82 13.58
N THR A 153 36.09 -23.68 13.80
CA THR A 153 36.05 -24.65 14.91
C THR A 153 36.36 -26.09 14.48
N ASP A 154 36.44 -26.37 13.20
CA ASP A 154 36.94 -27.62 12.60
C ASP A 154 38.41 -27.45 12.18
#